data_1654769f6094a78d5e99566b5541c84e
#
_entry.id   1654769f6094a78d5e99566b5541c84e
#
_cell.length_a   1.000
_cell.length_b   1.000
_cell.length_c   1.000
_cell.angle_alpha   90.00
_cell.angle_beta   90.00
_cell.angle_gamma   90.00
#
_symmetry.space_group_name_H-M   'P 1'
#
loop_
_entity.id
_entity.type
_entity.pdbx_description
1 polymer ?
#
loop_
_entity_poly.entity_id
_entity_poly.type
_entity_poly.pdbx_seq_one_letter_code
_entity_poly.pdbx_strand_id
1 'polypeptide(L)'
;MGNTLSAYKTSECEIELPGDRGKIKGLQFDSKSRRFANVAYALPPIGERRWRKPQPLPQSYSYSAEGQPFDGTKFGQVCLQPNYSASVKKNIPQHEYGEDCLRLNIWTPVSKDEKTAPWPVMVWFHGGWFQMGDPSHEASMDPTELISTGKLNAVFVAVGYRLNVFGFLAGAPLQEEGGDGEVGNYGLWDQRLAMDWVYENISAFGGDPENITLSGRSAGAYAVQAQALYDFRGSLPEASKNRFRRLVMYSNAIPTQPKTPEDSQSQFDELCEYFEIPSTSTGPEKLKRLREISALDLRDAIMKLKHHTFRPVTDGIFIHPKIFDYYRDGSFAREFKRRGLRILIGEVLNEETLYAVTNGPEASRESLETQISNYYSPSTTSRLLQHYPLPNSDKKKDWEAVFGQIISDGQVRAPSRFLVNNLLENGVSIQDVWRYIIAYRLSFITENVAPASFGVSHAMDRPFWNYSIMHGPSQAEYNLMNDWIRDLVAFVHNEAEYKYGTSKGDEVKVAMPSGKIEMQPDSRWSELLDLMEVFAGSV
;
A
#
# COMPACT_ATOMS: atom_id res chain seq x y z
N MET A 1 14.57 7.88 15.14
CA MET A 1 15.60 6.99 14.57
C MET A 1 16.49 7.85 13.68
N GLY A 2 17.81 7.84 13.89
CA GLY A 2 18.74 8.65 13.11
C GLY A 2 18.73 8.28 11.63
N ASN A 3 19.08 9.25 10.80
CA ASN A 3 19.14 9.08 9.35
C ASN A 3 20.28 8.10 9.00
N THR A 4 19.93 6.83 8.72
CA THR A 4 20.91 5.77 8.39
C THR A 4 21.72 6.10 7.12
N LEU A 5 21.21 6.98 6.25
CA LEU A 5 21.92 7.44 5.06
C LEU A 5 23.20 8.21 5.36
N SER A 6 23.33 8.81 6.55
CA SER A 6 24.57 9.47 6.98
C SER A 6 25.75 8.50 7.22
N ALA A 7 25.48 7.18 7.29
CA ALA A 7 26.51 6.15 7.47
C ALA A 7 27.26 5.81 6.18
N TYR A 8 26.75 6.20 4.99
CA TYR A 8 27.36 5.91 3.70
C TYR A 8 28.12 7.12 3.16
N LYS A 9 29.23 6.85 2.48
CA LYS A 9 29.84 7.87 1.62
C LYS A 9 28.93 8.09 0.42
N THR A 10 28.68 9.34 0.09
CA THR A 10 27.83 9.70 -1.03
C THR A 10 28.62 10.38 -2.14
N SER A 11 28.29 10.09 -3.38
CA SER A 11 28.76 10.79 -4.56
C SER A 11 27.60 11.05 -5.51
N GLU A 12 27.71 12.06 -6.35
CA GLU A 12 26.72 12.31 -7.39
C GLU A 12 26.87 11.29 -8.53
N CYS A 13 25.74 10.96 -9.15
CA CYS A 13 25.69 10.14 -10.36
C CYS A 13 24.58 10.68 -11.27
N GLU A 14 24.61 10.32 -12.54
CA GLU A 14 23.61 10.76 -13.52
C GLU A 14 23.10 9.58 -14.35
N ILE A 15 21.88 9.72 -14.83
CA ILE A 15 21.31 8.87 -15.89
C ILE A 15 20.68 9.75 -16.95
N GLU A 16 20.57 9.21 -18.16
CA GLU A 16 19.88 9.81 -19.28
C GLU A 16 18.63 8.98 -19.62
N LEU A 17 17.49 9.64 -19.71
CA LEU A 17 16.24 8.99 -20.09
C LEU A 17 16.11 8.93 -21.62
N PRO A 18 15.44 7.91 -22.16
CA PRO A 18 15.29 7.73 -23.60
C PRO A 18 14.50 8.87 -24.25
N GLY A 19 14.80 9.14 -25.52
CA GLY A 19 14.26 10.28 -26.24
C GLY A 19 14.77 11.60 -25.69
N ASP A 20 14.06 12.67 -25.90
CA ASP A 20 14.45 14.01 -25.45
C ASP A 20 14.04 14.29 -23.98
N ARG A 21 13.85 13.24 -23.18
CA ARG A 21 13.42 13.35 -21.77
C ARG A 21 14.50 13.91 -20.83
N GLY A 22 15.76 13.98 -21.29
CA GLY A 22 16.85 14.63 -20.57
C GLY A 22 17.49 13.76 -19.48
N LYS A 23 18.20 14.41 -18.57
CA LYS A 23 19.03 13.76 -17.56
C LYS A 23 18.51 14.00 -16.14
N ILE A 24 18.76 13.02 -15.27
CA ILE A 24 18.48 13.10 -13.85
C ILE A 24 19.77 12.85 -13.08
N LYS A 25 20.11 13.78 -12.19
CA LYS A 25 21.19 13.63 -11.23
C LYS A 25 20.66 12.94 -9.99
N GLY A 26 21.39 11.96 -9.47
CA GLY A 26 21.09 11.21 -8.26
C GLY A 26 22.27 11.10 -7.32
N LEU A 27 22.10 10.30 -6.26
CA LEU A 27 23.15 9.98 -5.30
C LEU A 27 23.51 8.50 -5.36
N GLN A 28 24.80 8.20 -5.31
CA GLN A 28 25.33 6.87 -5.07
C GLN A 28 25.79 6.75 -3.63
N PHE A 29 25.40 5.65 -2.97
CA PHE A 29 25.73 5.32 -1.57
C PHE A 29 26.77 4.20 -1.57
N ASP A 30 28.03 4.55 -1.34
CA ASP A 30 29.18 3.64 -1.47
C ASP A 30 29.12 2.85 -2.80
N SER A 31 29.37 1.53 -2.73
CA SER A 31 29.15 0.59 -3.84
C SER A 31 27.85 -0.23 -3.68
N LYS A 32 26.86 0.30 -2.95
CA LYS A 32 25.64 -0.43 -2.57
C LYS A 32 24.46 -0.13 -3.49
N SER A 33 24.08 1.13 -3.59
CA SER A 33 22.94 1.54 -4.42
C SER A 33 23.13 2.95 -4.98
N ARG A 34 22.35 3.27 -6.01
CA ARG A 34 22.12 4.65 -6.48
C ARG A 34 20.66 5.00 -6.21
N ARG A 35 20.40 6.27 -5.88
CA ARG A 35 19.04 6.77 -5.70
C ARG A 35 18.79 7.99 -6.57
N PHE A 36 17.66 7.96 -7.28
CA PHE A 36 17.10 9.06 -8.05
C PHE A 36 15.73 9.39 -7.44
N ALA A 37 15.67 10.51 -6.71
CA ALA A 37 14.47 10.90 -5.99
C ALA A 37 13.68 11.98 -6.73
N ASN A 38 12.42 12.20 -6.30
CA ASN A 38 11.56 13.28 -6.81
C ASN A 38 11.27 13.21 -8.32
N VAL A 39 11.28 12.03 -8.91
CA VAL A 39 11.05 11.85 -10.35
C VAL A 39 9.56 11.97 -10.65
N ALA A 40 9.14 13.00 -11.36
CA ALA A 40 7.74 13.19 -11.74
C ALA A 40 7.29 12.09 -12.71
N TYR A 41 6.09 11.52 -12.49
CA TYR A 41 5.46 10.60 -13.43
C TYR A 41 4.15 11.14 -14.02
N ALA A 42 3.64 12.24 -13.46
CA ALA A 42 2.40 12.88 -13.85
C ALA A 42 2.48 14.39 -13.68
N LEU A 43 1.56 15.11 -14.32
CA LEU A 43 1.32 16.52 -14.02
C LEU A 43 0.77 16.69 -12.60
N PRO A 44 1.12 17.78 -11.88
CA PRO A 44 0.60 18.04 -10.54
C PRO A 44 -0.93 18.04 -10.52
N PRO A 45 -1.59 17.33 -9.59
CA PRO A 45 -3.05 17.23 -9.49
C PRO A 45 -3.66 18.41 -8.73
N ILE A 46 -3.35 19.63 -9.13
CA ILE A 46 -3.74 20.89 -8.47
C ILE A 46 -4.86 21.62 -9.23
N GLY A 47 -5.63 22.47 -8.54
CA GLY A 47 -6.68 23.29 -9.14
C GLY A 47 -7.75 22.44 -9.83
N GLU A 48 -8.01 22.67 -11.11
CA GLU A 48 -9.00 21.92 -11.89
C GLU A 48 -8.67 20.42 -12.06
N ARG A 49 -7.42 20.00 -11.83
CA ARG A 49 -7.02 18.59 -11.84
C ARG A 49 -7.24 17.88 -10.49
N ARG A 50 -7.59 18.63 -9.43
CA ARG A 50 -7.98 18.02 -8.16
C ARG A 50 -9.24 17.18 -8.36
N TRP A 51 -9.24 15.94 -7.85
CA TRP A 51 -10.31 14.95 -8.02
C TRP A 51 -10.62 14.58 -9.47
N ARG A 52 -9.57 14.47 -10.28
CA ARG A 52 -9.62 13.90 -11.64
C ARG A 52 -8.51 12.84 -11.78
N LYS A 53 -8.63 11.98 -12.79
CA LYS A 53 -7.54 11.08 -13.14
C LYS A 53 -6.24 11.85 -13.34
N PRO A 54 -5.10 11.29 -12.93
CA PRO A 54 -3.81 11.92 -13.18
C PRO A 54 -3.56 12.03 -14.68
N GLN A 55 -2.93 13.11 -15.08
CA GLN A 55 -2.54 13.33 -16.46
C GLN A 55 -1.07 12.97 -16.65
N PRO A 56 -0.73 12.16 -17.69
CA PRO A 56 0.66 11.85 -17.98
C PRO A 56 1.45 13.11 -18.33
N LEU A 57 2.75 13.03 -18.15
CA LEU A 57 3.66 14.08 -18.61
C LEU A 57 3.58 14.19 -20.14
N PRO A 58 3.55 15.41 -20.71
CA PRO A 58 3.56 15.60 -22.16
C PRO A 58 4.76 14.90 -22.81
N GLN A 59 4.63 14.53 -24.07
CA GLN A 59 5.76 13.95 -24.81
C GLN A 59 6.95 14.90 -24.88
N SER A 60 6.69 16.20 -24.92
CA SER A 60 7.72 17.25 -24.90
C SER A 60 8.33 17.54 -23.53
N TYR A 61 7.88 16.83 -22.47
CA TYR A 61 8.42 17.04 -21.13
C TYR A 61 9.86 16.55 -21.06
N SER A 62 10.76 17.41 -20.58
CA SER A 62 12.14 17.07 -20.27
C SER A 62 12.42 17.27 -18.80
N TYR A 63 13.14 16.33 -18.19
CA TYR A 63 13.68 16.49 -16.84
C TYR A 63 14.84 17.48 -16.81
N SER A 64 15.59 17.64 -17.92
CA SER A 64 16.62 18.67 -18.01
C SER A 64 15.99 20.03 -18.26
N ALA A 65 16.50 21.06 -17.58
CA ALA A 65 16.14 22.44 -17.82
C ALA A 65 17.42 23.25 -18.11
N GLU A 66 17.39 24.06 -19.18
CA GLU A 66 18.53 24.91 -19.59
C GLU A 66 19.86 24.12 -19.73
N GLY A 67 19.77 22.87 -20.20
CA GLY A 67 20.91 21.97 -20.37
C GLY A 67 21.45 21.35 -19.08
N GLN A 68 20.84 21.63 -17.91
CA GLN A 68 21.22 21.05 -16.63
C GLN A 68 20.34 19.82 -16.30
N PRO A 69 20.91 18.76 -15.71
CA PRO A 69 20.14 17.61 -15.23
C PRO A 69 19.14 18.03 -14.14
N PHE A 70 18.00 17.37 -14.08
CA PHE A 70 17.06 17.48 -12.94
C PHE A 70 17.75 17.05 -11.64
N ASP A 71 17.61 17.83 -10.57
CA ASP A 71 18.17 17.50 -9.25
C ASP A 71 17.32 16.44 -8.53
N GLY A 72 17.60 15.18 -8.77
CA GLY A 72 17.03 14.03 -8.07
C GLY A 72 17.82 13.59 -6.83
N THR A 73 18.68 14.44 -6.29
CA THR A 73 19.43 14.14 -5.05
C THR A 73 18.57 14.31 -3.79
N LYS A 74 17.47 15.06 -3.88
CA LYS A 74 16.56 15.39 -2.79
C LYS A 74 15.18 14.79 -3.03
N PHE A 75 14.52 14.40 -1.95
CA PHE A 75 13.11 13.99 -2.01
C PHE A 75 12.22 15.18 -2.36
N GLY A 76 11.11 14.88 -3.04
CA GLY A 76 10.06 15.85 -3.37
C GLY A 76 9.03 16.01 -2.27
N GLN A 77 7.96 16.74 -2.59
CA GLN A 77 6.85 16.93 -1.68
C GLN A 77 6.16 15.59 -1.37
N VAL A 78 5.74 15.45 -0.12
CA VAL A 78 4.90 14.37 0.36
C VAL A 78 3.44 14.76 0.17
N CYS A 79 2.59 13.81 -0.22
CA CYS A 79 1.16 14.06 -0.37
C CYS A 79 0.54 14.59 0.92
N LEU A 80 -0.30 15.62 0.80
CA LEU A 80 -0.98 16.25 1.93
C LEU A 80 -1.75 15.23 2.75
N GLN A 81 -1.54 15.27 4.05
CA GLN A 81 -2.14 14.31 4.98
C GLN A 81 -2.35 14.92 6.36
N PRO A 82 -3.44 14.53 7.06
CA PRO A 82 -3.66 14.93 8.44
C PRO A 82 -2.74 14.14 9.38
N ASN A 83 -2.68 14.56 10.64
CA ASN A 83 -2.16 13.72 11.71
C ASN A 83 -3.20 12.64 12.05
N TYR A 84 -3.30 11.63 11.19
CA TYR A 84 -4.35 10.60 11.23
C TYR A 84 -4.23 9.66 12.43
N SER A 85 -3.03 9.40 12.90
CA SER A 85 -2.79 8.49 14.03
C SER A 85 -1.79 9.10 15.01
N ALA A 86 -2.20 9.27 16.26
CA ALA A 86 -1.32 9.73 17.34
C ALA A 86 -0.18 8.73 17.66
N SER A 87 -0.36 7.45 17.31
CA SER A 87 0.65 6.39 17.50
C SER A 87 1.77 6.45 16.45
N VAL A 88 1.57 7.17 15.34
CA VAL A 88 2.55 7.29 14.26
C VAL A 88 2.99 8.74 14.16
N LYS A 89 4.06 9.09 14.85
CA LYS A 89 4.63 10.45 14.75
C LYS A 89 5.54 10.55 13.53
N LYS A 90 5.26 11.51 12.66
CA LYS A 90 6.11 11.89 11.54
C LYS A 90 6.74 13.26 11.80
N ASN A 91 8.04 13.34 11.63
CA ASN A 91 8.81 14.60 11.75
C ASN A 91 9.12 15.20 10.38
N ILE A 92 8.14 15.19 9.46
CA ILE A 92 8.29 15.84 8.15
C ILE A 92 7.90 17.30 8.32
N PRO A 93 8.77 18.24 7.95
CA PRO A 93 8.47 19.66 8.02
C PRO A 93 7.23 20.03 7.20
N GLN A 94 6.41 20.95 7.68
CA GLN A 94 5.14 21.35 7.07
C GLN A 94 5.28 21.74 5.58
N HIS A 95 6.38 22.42 5.21
CA HIS A 95 6.62 22.88 3.85
C HIS A 95 6.98 21.76 2.86
N GLU A 96 7.24 20.57 3.36
CA GLU A 96 7.50 19.38 2.53
C GLU A 96 6.21 18.64 2.14
N TYR A 97 5.04 19.09 2.64
CA TYR A 97 3.75 18.58 2.22
C TYR A 97 3.11 19.43 1.13
N GLY A 98 2.56 18.79 0.10
CA GLY A 98 1.89 19.49 -0.98
C GLY A 98 1.06 18.57 -1.86
N GLU A 99 0.30 19.17 -2.79
CA GLU A 99 -0.46 18.42 -3.80
C GLU A 99 0.42 17.97 -4.98
N ASP A 100 1.60 18.62 -5.20
CA ASP A 100 2.57 18.18 -6.23
C ASP A 100 3.40 16.99 -5.73
N CYS A 101 2.73 15.89 -5.45
CA CYS A 101 3.28 14.70 -4.79
C CYS A 101 3.31 13.45 -5.68
N LEU A 102 2.96 13.55 -6.97
CA LEU A 102 2.97 12.43 -7.90
C LEU A 102 4.41 12.18 -8.39
N ARG A 103 5.21 11.61 -7.49
CA ARG A 103 6.66 11.45 -7.63
C ARG A 103 7.09 10.01 -7.34
N LEU A 104 8.15 9.59 -8.00
CA LEU A 104 8.83 8.32 -7.75
C LEU A 104 10.16 8.58 -7.05
N ASN A 105 10.54 7.65 -6.19
CA ASN A 105 11.90 7.52 -5.69
C ASN A 105 12.43 6.16 -6.14
N ILE A 106 13.56 6.16 -6.86
CA ILE A 106 14.07 4.99 -7.56
C ILE A 106 15.46 4.66 -7.03
N TRP A 107 15.64 3.44 -6.52
CA TRP A 107 16.94 2.92 -6.11
C TRP A 107 17.36 1.83 -7.08
N THR A 108 18.63 1.86 -7.48
CA THR A 108 19.18 0.88 -8.40
C THR A 108 20.41 0.22 -7.79
N PRO A 109 20.68 -1.06 -8.06
CA PRO A 109 21.94 -1.68 -7.69
C PRO A 109 23.13 -0.97 -8.34
N VAL A 110 24.30 -1.04 -7.68
CA VAL A 110 25.57 -0.67 -8.29
C VAL A 110 26.19 -1.93 -8.88
N SER A 111 26.21 -2.04 -10.20
CA SER A 111 26.91 -3.16 -10.89
C SER A 111 28.40 -2.90 -10.91
N LYS A 112 29.18 -3.97 -10.71
CA LYS A 112 30.63 -3.98 -10.94
C LYS A 112 30.98 -4.29 -12.40
N ASP A 113 30.05 -4.89 -13.14
CA ASP A 113 30.18 -5.29 -14.53
C ASP A 113 29.14 -4.57 -15.40
N GLU A 114 29.57 -3.86 -16.43
CA GLU A 114 28.72 -3.18 -17.40
C GLU A 114 27.80 -4.12 -18.22
N LYS A 115 28.07 -5.42 -18.17
CA LYS A 115 27.34 -6.47 -18.92
C LYS A 115 26.27 -7.20 -18.10
N THR A 116 25.91 -6.69 -16.92
CA THR A 116 24.88 -7.33 -16.09
C THR A 116 23.54 -7.28 -16.82
N ALA A 117 22.81 -8.39 -16.84
CA ALA A 117 21.44 -8.45 -17.35
C ALA A 117 20.54 -7.44 -16.63
N PRO A 118 19.46 -6.95 -17.24
CA PRO A 118 18.53 -6.05 -16.58
C PRO A 118 18.06 -6.61 -15.23
N TRP A 119 18.00 -5.73 -14.22
CA TRP A 119 17.56 -6.12 -12.87
C TRP A 119 16.04 -6.31 -12.81
N PRO A 120 15.52 -7.28 -12.05
CA PRO A 120 14.11 -7.29 -11.73
C PRO A 120 13.70 -5.96 -11.07
N VAL A 121 12.43 -5.60 -11.20
CA VAL A 121 11.89 -4.35 -10.67
C VAL A 121 10.89 -4.65 -9.56
N MET A 122 11.00 -3.95 -8.44
CA MET A 122 10.04 -4.01 -7.35
C MET A 122 9.37 -2.64 -7.20
N VAL A 123 8.09 -2.55 -7.54
CA VAL A 123 7.29 -1.34 -7.38
C VAL A 123 6.59 -1.39 -6.04
N TRP A 124 6.79 -0.35 -5.23
CA TRP A 124 6.32 -0.29 -3.85
C TRP A 124 5.23 0.75 -3.66
N PHE A 125 4.08 0.31 -3.14
CA PHE A 125 3.00 1.16 -2.65
C PHE A 125 3.03 1.19 -1.13
N HIS A 126 3.23 2.39 -0.55
CA HIS A 126 3.25 2.53 0.90
C HIS A 126 1.87 2.34 1.53
N GLY A 127 1.83 1.95 2.80
CA GLY A 127 0.62 1.86 3.59
C GLY A 127 0.25 3.19 4.26
N GLY A 128 -0.65 3.09 5.24
CA GLY A 128 -1.14 4.23 6.02
C GLY A 128 -2.63 4.50 5.82
N TRP A 129 -3.44 3.45 5.81
CA TRP A 129 -4.92 3.52 5.71
C TRP A 129 -5.47 4.24 4.47
N PHE A 130 -4.64 4.56 3.48
CA PHE A 130 -4.87 5.55 2.41
C PHE A 130 -5.01 6.99 2.93
N GLN A 131 -4.77 7.26 4.20
CA GLN A 131 -4.92 8.57 4.82
C GLN A 131 -3.59 9.28 4.99
N MET A 132 -2.53 8.53 5.19
CA MET A 132 -1.17 9.00 5.44
C MET A 132 -0.14 8.04 4.84
N GLY A 133 1.10 8.45 4.83
CA GLY A 133 2.20 7.65 4.32
C GLY A 133 3.06 8.43 3.33
N ASP A 134 4.26 7.95 3.11
CA ASP A 134 5.15 8.45 2.07
C ASP A 134 6.29 7.46 1.81
N PRO A 135 6.88 7.49 0.61
CA PRO A 135 7.98 6.61 0.25
C PRO A 135 9.38 7.21 0.53
N SER A 136 9.48 8.35 1.23
CA SER A 136 10.66 9.19 1.17
C SER A 136 11.41 9.36 2.50
N HIS A 137 10.69 9.62 3.59
CA HIS A 137 11.28 10.15 4.83
C HIS A 137 11.47 9.10 5.93
N GLU A 138 10.91 7.91 5.79
CA GLU A 138 11.12 6.84 6.76
C GLU A 138 12.45 6.12 6.48
N ALA A 139 13.40 6.22 7.40
CA ALA A 139 14.68 5.49 7.30
C ALA A 139 14.50 3.97 7.14
N SER A 140 13.41 3.42 7.71
CA SER A 140 13.03 2.02 7.55
C SER A 140 12.53 1.66 6.14
N MET A 141 12.37 2.64 5.26
CA MET A 141 11.95 2.45 3.87
C MET A 141 13.11 2.57 2.87
N ASP A 142 14.32 2.94 3.32
CA ASP A 142 15.48 2.96 2.43
C ASP A 142 15.93 1.52 2.11
N PRO A 143 15.85 1.09 0.84
CA PRO A 143 16.15 -0.30 0.46
C PRO A 143 17.64 -0.56 0.20
N THR A 144 18.55 0.36 0.54
CA THR A 144 19.98 0.24 0.20
C THR A 144 20.59 -1.05 0.71
N GLU A 145 20.34 -1.44 1.97
CA GLU A 145 20.84 -2.70 2.51
C GLU A 145 20.12 -3.91 1.93
N LEU A 146 18.83 -3.82 1.68
CA LEU A 146 18.06 -4.87 1.03
C LEU A 146 18.60 -5.17 -0.38
N ILE A 147 18.83 -4.11 -1.17
CA ILE A 147 19.35 -4.23 -2.55
C ILE A 147 20.75 -4.84 -2.55
N SER A 148 21.62 -4.37 -1.66
CA SER A 148 23.05 -4.73 -1.65
C SER A 148 23.36 -5.94 -0.78
N THR A 149 23.43 -5.76 0.55
CA THR A 149 23.80 -6.79 1.52
C THR A 149 22.78 -7.92 1.56
N GLY A 150 21.48 -7.59 1.49
CA GLY A 150 20.36 -8.54 1.39
C GLY A 150 20.25 -9.26 0.04
N LYS A 151 21.08 -8.84 -0.94
CA LYS A 151 21.18 -9.46 -2.28
C LYS A 151 19.87 -9.43 -3.08
N LEU A 152 18.98 -8.48 -2.79
CA LEU A 152 17.79 -8.35 -3.62
C LEU A 152 18.15 -8.03 -5.07
N ASN A 153 19.22 -7.24 -5.31
CA ASN A 153 19.72 -6.92 -6.65
C ASN A 153 18.57 -6.60 -7.62
N ALA A 154 17.66 -5.74 -7.21
CA ALA A 154 16.51 -5.29 -8.00
C ALA A 154 16.45 -3.77 -8.01
N VAL A 155 15.87 -3.20 -9.06
CA VAL A 155 15.47 -1.79 -9.06
C VAL A 155 14.24 -1.64 -8.17
N PHE A 156 14.33 -0.79 -7.15
CA PHE A 156 13.24 -0.54 -6.21
C PHE A 156 12.62 0.83 -6.51
N VAL A 157 11.31 0.87 -6.77
CA VAL A 157 10.57 2.07 -7.14
C VAL A 157 9.49 2.33 -6.10
N ALA A 158 9.66 3.35 -5.27
CA ALA A 158 8.65 3.78 -4.31
C ALA A 158 7.78 4.88 -4.90
N VAL A 159 6.46 4.69 -4.83
CA VAL A 159 5.46 5.52 -5.50
C VAL A 159 4.76 6.44 -4.51
N GLY A 160 4.82 7.75 -4.75
CA GLY A 160 3.94 8.74 -4.12
C GLY A 160 2.62 8.82 -4.88
N TYR A 161 1.50 8.81 -4.17
CA TYR A 161 0.16 8.85 -4.73
C TYR A 161 -0.78 9.64 -3.82
N ARG A 162 -1.86 10.20 -4.35
CA ARG A 162 -2.83 10.98 -3.57
C ARG A 162 -3.50 10.14 -2.50
N LEU A 163 -3.71 10.77 -1.34
CA LEU A 163 -4.22 10.19 -0.12
C LEU A 163 -5.53 10.87 0.32
N ASN A 164 -6.23 10.27 1.27
CA ASN A 164 -7.35 10.84 2.00
C ASN A 164 -8.37 11.56 1.09
N VAL A 165 -8.85 12.73 1.48
CA VAL A 165 -9.80 13.54 0.68
C VAL A 165 -9.29 13.84 -0.73
N PHE A 166 -7.97 13.97 -0.93
CA PHE A 166 -7.38 14.29 -2.24
C PHE A 166 -7.36 13.09 -3.19
N GLY A 167 -7.24 11.87 -2.66
CA GLY A 167 -7.14 10.65 -3.43
C GLY A 167 -8.41 9.80 -3.50
N PHE A 168 -9.34 9.98 -2.55
CA PHE A 168 -10.44 9.03 -2.35
C PHE A 168 -11.78 9.68 -2.00
N LEU A 169 -11.96 10.97 -2.25
CA LEU A 169 -13.27 11.61 -2.15
C LEU A 169 -14.21 11.02 -3.21
N ALA A 170 -15.41 10.59 -2.80
CA ALA A 170 -16.42 10.00 -3.68
C ALA A 170 -17.81 10.55 -3.35
N GLY A 171 -18.70 10.53 -4.33
CA GLY A 171 -20.07 10.97 -4.24
C GLY A 171 -20.66 11.30 -5.61
N ALA A 172 -21.97 11.50 -5.69
CA ALA A 172 -22.69 11.73 -6.94
C ALA A 172 -22.13 12.89 -7.79
N PRO A 173 -21.74 14.06 -7.23
CA PRO A 173 -21.17 15.13 -8.04
C PRO A 173 -19.88 14.74 -8.78
N LEU A 174 -19.04 13.91 -8.16
CA LEU A 174 -17.81 13.43 -8.78
C LEU A 174 -18.10 12.36 -9.84
N GLN A 175 -19.11 11.54 -9.61
CA GLN A 175 -19.57 10.55 -10.59
C GLN A 175 -20.17 11.21 -11.84
N GLU A 176 -20.97 12.26 -11.66
CA GLU A 176 -21.51 13.04 -12.76
C GLU A 176 -20.43 13.75 -13.57
N GLU A 177 -19.43 14.33 -12.91
CA GLU A 177 -18.32 15.02 -13.58
C GLU A 177 -17.36 14.06 -14.29
N GLY A 178 -17.06 12.92 -13.67
CA GLY A 178 -16.07 11.97 -14.18
C GLY A 178 -16.59 11.06 -15.30
N GLY A 179 -17.92 10.96 -15.52
CA GLY A 179 -18.48 10.04 -16.52
C GLY A 179 -18.19 8.57 -16.19
N ASP A 180 -17.77 7.80 -17.16
CA ASP A 180 -17.63 6.33 -17.13
C ASP A 180 -16.74 5.76 -15.99
N GLY A 181 -17.21 5.90 -14.73
CA GLY A 181 -16.58 5.29 -13.56
C GLY A 181 -15.35 6.03 -13.02
N GLU A 182 -15.18 7.30 -13.32
CA GLU A 182 -14.09 8.14 -12.77
C GLU A 182 -14.49 8.78 -11.43
N VAL A 183 -14.99 7.99 -10.50
CA VAL A 183 -15.39 8.48 -9.20
C VAL A 183 -14.51 7.89 -8.10
N GLY A 184 -14.01 8.75 -7.21
CA GLY A 184 -13.10 8.30 -6.17
C GLY A 184 -11.85 7.65 -6.75
N ASN A 185 -11.18 6.80 -5.99
CA ASN A 185 -10.05 5.96 -6.45
C ASN A 185 -8.93 6.70 -7.21
N TYR A 186 -8.84 8.04 -7.10
CA TYR A 186 -7.81 8.83 -7.81
C TYR A 186 -6.40 8.44 -7.40
N GLY A 187 -6.21 8.03 -6.13
CA GLY A 187 -4.93 7.48 -5.67
C GLY A 187 -4.58 6.14 -6.32
N LEU A 188 -5.58 5.30 -6.66
CA LEU A 188 -5.34 4.06 -7.43
C LEU A 188 -4.99 4.37 -8.90
N TRP A 189 -5.61 5.41 -9.47
CA TRP A 189 -5.25 5.90 -10.82
C TRP A 189 -3.84 6.48 -10.86
N ASP A 190 -3.41 7.18 -9.80
CA ASP A 190 -2.03 7.68 -9.67
C ASP A 190 -1.03 6.52 -9.71
N GLN A 191 -1.31 5.46 -8.94
CA GLN A 191 -0.49 4.23 -8.93
C GLN A 191 -0.46 3.55 -10.29
N ARG A 192 -1.59 3.52 -11.02
CA ARG A 192 -1.65 2.95 -12.37
C ARG A 192 -0.77 3.72 -13.33
N LEU A 193 -0.88 5.04 -13.35
CA LEU A 193 -0.04 5.88 -14.19
C LEU A 193 1.45 5.77 -13.82
N ALA A 194 1.77 5.64 -12.53
CA ALA A 194 3.14 5.36 -12.09
C ALA A 194 3.67 4.02 -12.63
N MET A 195 2.85 2.97 -12.64
CA MET A 195 3.22 1.67 -13.22
C MET A 195 3.46 1.78 -14.74
N ASP A 196 2.63 2.53 -15.47
CA ASP A 196 2.82 2.76 -16.89
C ASP A 196 4.12 3.53 -17.14
N TRP A 197 4.41 4.57 -16.36
CA TRP A 197 5.67 5.29 -16.41
C TRP A 197 6.88 4.37 -16.14
N VAL A 198 6.80 3.52 -15.12
CA VAL A 198 7.85 2.54 -14.79
C VAL A 198 8.08 1.60 -15.97
N TYR A 199 7.03 1.03 -16.53
CA TYR A 199 7.15 0.13 -17.68
C TYR A 199 7.87 0.79 -18.86
N GLU A 200 7.58 2.05 -19.12
CA GLU A 200 8.16 2.81 -20.26
C GLU A 200 9.60 3.26 -20.03
N ASN A 201 10.01 3.52 -18.77
CA ASN A 201 11.24 4.25 -18.51
C ASN A 201 12.26 3.48 -17.64
N ILE A 202 11.88 2.38 -16.99
CA ILE A 202 12.74 1.75 -15.97
C ILE A 202 14.01 1.13 -16.54
N SER A 203 14.05 0.84 -17.84
CA SER A 203 15.25 0.34 -18.52
C SER A 203 16.41 1.34 -18.45
N ALA A 204 16.13 2.65 -18.41
CA ALA A 204 17.17 3.67 -18.23
C ALA A 204 17.86 3.56 -16.85
N PHE A 205 17.15 2.98 -15.87
CA PHE A 205 17.65 2.74 -14.51
C PHE A 205 18.24 1.32 -14.35
N GLY A 206 18.37 0.57 -15.45
CA GLY A 206 18.85 -0.81 -15.47
C GLY A 206 17.82 -1.86 -15.10
N GLY A 207 16.53 -1.50 -15.00
CA GLY A 207 15.44 -2.41 -14.69
C GLY A 207 14.87 -3.12 -15.90
N ASP A 208 14.33 -4.32 -15.69
CA ASP A 208 13.62 -5.10 -16.70
C ASP A 208 12.10 -4.82 -16.62
N PRO A 209 11.51 -4.12 -17.60
CA PRO A 209 10.08 -3.81 -17.61
C PRO A 209 9.19 -5.05 -17.72
N GLU A 210 9.72 -6.18 -18.20
CA GLU A 210 8.99 -7.46 -18.28
C GLU A 210 9.08 -8.28 -16.99
N ASN A 211 9.85 -7.83 -15.99
CA ASN A 211 10.09 -8.54 -14.74
C ASN A 211 9.74 -7.68 -13.51
N ILE A 212 8.50 -7.22 -13.45
CA ILE A 212 8.00 -6.34 -12.39
C ILE A 212 7.28 -7.16 -11.31
N THR A 213 7.60 -6.87 -10.05
CA THR A 213 6.88 -7.31 -8.86
C THR A 213 6.17 -6.10 -8.25
N LEU A 214 4.84 -6.16 -8.12
CA LEU A 214 4.10 -5.19 -7.33
C LEU A 214 4.18 -5.56 -5.86
N SER A 215 4.45 -4.59 -5.02
CA SER A 215 4.59 -4.81 -3.58
C SER A 215 3.94 -3.69 -2.79
N GLY A 216 3.43 -4.03 -1.62
CA GLY A 216 2.83 -3.04 -0.75
C GLY A 216 2.51 -3.60 0.63
N ARG A 217 2.34 -2.69 1.58
CA ARG A 217 1.99 -3.00 2.97
C ARG A 217 0.68 -2.34 3.35
N SER A 218 -0.16 -3.05 4.13
CA SER A 218 -1.40 -2.47 4.63
C SER A 218 -2.25 -1.90 3.48
N ALA A 219 -2.64 -0.65 3.48
CA ALA A 219 -3.31 -0.01 2.36
C ALA A 219 -2.55 -0.18 1.02
N GLY A 220 -1.22 -0.26 1.04
CA GLY A 220 -0.42 -0.57 -0.15
C GLY A 220 -0.62 -2.00 -0.67
N ALA A 221 -0.80 -2.98 0.21
CA ALA A 221 -1.13 -4.36 -0.18
C ALA A 221 -2.55 -4.44 -0.77
N TYR A 222 -3.50 -3.71 -0.19
CA TYR A 222 -4.82 -3.50 -0.79
C TYR A 222 -4.69 -2.93 -2.22
N ALA A 223 -3.85 -1.90 -2.39
CA ALA A 223 -3.59 -1.29 -3.69
C ALA A 223 -3.00 -2.29 -4.69
N VAL A 224 -2.06 -3.15 -4.29
CA VAL A 224 -1.51 -4.24 -5.13
C VAL A 224 -2.62 -5.13 -5.68
N GLN A 225 -3.56 -5.55 -4.83
CA GLN A 225 -4.70 -6.37 -5.26
C GLN A 225 -5.67 -5.59 -6.17
N ALA A 226 -5.92 -4.30 -5.88
CA ALA A 226 -6.76 -3.45 -6.73
C ALA A 226 -6.16 -3.26 -8.13
N GLN A 227 -4.83 -3.10 -8.24
CA GLN A 227 -4.15 -3.05 -9.54
C GLN A 227 -4.24 -4.38 -10.29
N ALA A 228 -4.22 -5.52 -9.59
CA ALA A 228 -4.44 -6.82 -10.22
C ALA A 228 -5.89 -6.95 -10.74
N LEU A 229 -6.89 -6.54 -9.96
CA LEU A 229 -8.30 -6.52 -10.38
C LEU A 229 -8.49 -5.62 -11.61
N TYR A 230 -7.87 -4.44 -11.64
CA TYR A 230 -7.88 -3.56 -12.80
C TYR A 230 -7.32 -4.25 -14.04
N ASP A 231 -6.17 -4.89 -13.89
CA ASP A 231 -5.45 -5.55 -14.99
C ASP A 231 -6.20 -6.78 -15.54
N PHE A 232 -7.00 -7.45 -14.71
CA PHE A 232 -7.80 -8.63 -15.08
C PHE A 232 -9.05 -8.30 -15.89
N ARG A 233 -9.36 -7.02 -16.08
CA ARG A 233 -10.52 -6.62 -16.89
C ARG A 233 -10.33 -6.98 -18.34
N GLY A 234 -11.36 -7.63 -18.92
CA GLY A 234 -11.35 -8.02 -20.32
C GLY A 234 -11.32 -6.85 -21.32
N SER A 235 -11.82 -5.67 -20.88
CA SER A 235 -11.93 -4.47 -21.74
C SER A 235 -10.64 -3.69 -21.95
N LEU A 236 -9.55 -4.02 -21.26
CA LEU A 236 -8.28 -3.32 -21.43
C LEU A 236 -7.59 -3.73 -22.73
N PRO A 237 -6.93 -2.78 -23.44
CA PRO A 237 -6.05 -3.11 -24.55
C PRO A 237 -4.94 -4.07 -24.10
N GLU A 238 -4.57 -5.05 -24.95
CA GLU A 238 -3.51 -6.02 -24.60
C GLU A 238 -2.19 -5.34 -24.24
N ALA A 239 -1.82 -4.25 -24.93
CA ALA A 239 -0.63 -3.48 -24.62
C ALA A 239 -0.61 -2.86 -23.21
N SER A 240 -1.77 -2.70 -22.57
CA SER A 240 -1.90 -2.16 -21.21
C SER A 240 -1.98 -3.24 -20.12
N LYS A 241 -2.01 -4.52 -20.51
CA LYS A 241 -2.08 -5.66 -19.61
C LYS A 241 -0.68 -6.21 -19.30
N ASN A 242 -0.62 -7.06 -18.26
CA ASN A 242 0.59 -7.81 -17.88
C ASN A 242 1.79 -6.92 -17.48
N ARG A 243 1.51 -5.78 -16.83
CA ARG A 243 2.57 -4.87 -16.33
C ARG A 243 3.37 -5.43 -15.16
N PHE A 244 3.02 -6.60 -14.65
CA PHE A 244 3.70 -7.25 -13.52
C PHE A 244 3.58 -8.79 -13.60
N ARG A 245 4.46 -9.47 -12.88
CA ARG A 245 4.52 -10.94 -12.81
C ARG A 245 4.27 -11.48 -11.41
N ARG A 246 4.43 -10.67 -10.37
CA ARG A 246 4.37 -11.10 -8.98
C ARG A 246 3.69 -10.04 -8.11
N LEU A 247 3.03 -10.53 -7.06
CA LEU A 247 2.37 -9.73 -6.05
C LEU A 247 3.00 -10.02 -4.68
N VAL A 248 3.42 -8.97 -3.97
CA VAL A 248 3.89 -9.06 -2.58
C VAL A 248 2.97 -8.20 -1.72
N MET A 249 2.25 -8.84 -0.82
CA MET A 249 1.19 -8.23 -0.03
C MET A 249 1.46 -8.43 1.46
N TYR A 250 1.93 -7.38 2.13
CA TYR A 250 2.21 -7.42 3.56
C TYR A 250 1.02 -6.87 4.34
N SER A 251 0.40 -7.71 5.17
CA SER A 251 -0.64 -7.35 6.14
C SER A 251 -1.83 -6.59 5.56
N ASN A 252 -2.40 -7.05 4.49
CA ASN A 252 -3.74 -6.67 4.00
C ASN A 252 -4.12 -7.46 2.74
N ALA A 253 -5.45 -7.60 2.53
CA ALA A 253 -6.07 -7.92 1.26
C ALA A 253 -7.42 -7.19 1.19
N ILE A 254 -8.11 -7.18 0.05
CA ILE A 254 -9.42 -6.52 -0.07
C ILE A 254 -10.47 -7.36 0.68
N PRO A 255 -11.03 -6.81 1.77
CA PRO A 255 -11.76 -7.63 2.74
C PRO A 255 -13.23 -7.85 2.41
N THR A 256 -13.86 -6.82 1.88
CA THR A 256 -15.31 -6.77 1.66
C THR A 256 -15.59 -6.08 0.34
N GLN A 257 -16.85 -6.08 -0.07
CA GLN A 257 -17.27 -5.12 -1.10
C GLN A 257 -17.05 -3.72 -0.53
N PRO A 258 -16.15 -2.89 -1.10
CA PRO A 258 -15.97 -1.53 -0.66
C PRO A 258 -17.27 -0.73 -0.79
N LYS A 259 -17.38 0.36 -0.04
CA LYS A 259 -18.49 1.30 -0.17
C LYS A 259 -18.70 1.68 -1.64
N THR A 260 -19.95 1.87 -2.02
CA THR A 260 -20.25 2.48 -3.33
C THR A 260 -20.06 4.01 -3.26
N PRO A 261 -20.06 4.71 -4.40
CA PRO A 261 -20.11 6.18 -4.40
C PRO A 261 -21.33 6.71 -3.64
N GLU A 262 -22.46 6.01 -3.71
CA GLU A 262 -23.70 6.33 -3.00
C GLU A 262 -23.53 6.16 -1.48
N ASP A 263 -22.91 5.08 -1.02
CA ASP A 263 -22.56 4.87 0.40
C ASP A 263 -21.62 5.98 0.93
N SER A 264 -20.84 6.60 0.05
CA SER A 264 -19.88 7.66 0.39
C SER A 264 -20.48 9.06 0.29
N GLN A 265 -21.73 9.21 -0.18
CA GLN A 265 -22.38 10.51 -0.36
C GLN A 265 -22.47 11.30 0.95
N SER A 266 -22.78 10.62 2.05
CA SER A 266 -22.86 11.29 3.37
C SER A 266 -21.54 11.93 3.79
N GLN A 267 -20.41 11.29 3.48
CA GLN A 267 -19.07 11.84 3.74
C GLN A 267 -18.77 13.06 2.86
N PHE A 268 -19.22 13.05 1.60
CA PHE A 268 -19.12 14.18 0.70
C PHE A 268 -19.97 15.38 1.19
N ASP A 269 -21.20 15.09 1.62
CA ASP A 269 -22.11 16.13 2.11
C ASP A 269 -21.61 16.73 3.43
N GLU A 270 -21.06 15.92 4.33
CA GLU A 270 -20.42 16.36 5.58
C GLU A 270 -19.23 17.30 5.31
N LEU A 271 -18.43 17.02 4.28
CA LEU A 271 -17.34 17.90 3.85
C LEU A 271 -17.88 19.24 3.31
N CYS A 272 -18.95 19.21 2.53
CA CYS A 272 -19.61 20.42 2.03
C CYS A 272 -20.20 21.26 3.19
N GLU A 273 -20.84 20.61 4.16
CA GLU A 273 -21.40 21.28 5.33
C GLU A 273 -20.30 21.95 6.17
N TYR A 274 -19.18 21.25 6.39
CA TYR A 274 -18.03 21.80 7.10
C TYR A 274 -17.51 23.11 6.50
N PHE A 275 -17.56 23.24 5.17
CA PHE A 275 -17.16 24.45 4.45
C PHE A 275 -18.34 25.38 4.10
N GLU A 276 -19.47 25.23 4.76
CA GLU A 276 -20.68 26.08 4.58
C GLU A 276 -21.14 26.16 3.12
N ILE A 277 -20.93 25.09 2.34
CA ILE A 277 -21.44 25.00 0.97
C ILE A 277 -22.91 24.59 1.04
N PRO A 278 -23.84 25.40 0.51
CA PRO A 278 -25.26 25.13 0.63
C PRO A 278 -25.66 23.77 0.06
N SER A 279 -26.48 23.04 0.79
CA SER A 279 -27.03 21.74 0.33
C SER A 279 -27.80 21.87 -0.98
N THR A 280 -28.40 23.07 -1.23
CA THR A 280 -29.14 23.41 -2.45
C THR A 280 -28.27 23.68 -3.67
N SER A 281 -26.93 23.80 -3.50
CA SER A 281 -26.00 23.97 -4.63
C SER A 281 -26.00 22.73 -5.50
N THR A 282 -25.88 22.91 -6.80
CA THR A 282 -25.74 21.82 -7.78
C THR A 282 -24.40 21.08 -7.58
N GLY A 283 -24.28 19.87 -8.10
CA GLY A 283 -23.04 19.09 -8.06
C GLY A 283 -21.83 19.88 -8.59
N PRO A 284 -21.87 20.45 -9.81
CA PRO A 284 -20.79 21.27 -10.34
C PRO A 284 -20.42 22.49 -9.48
N GLU A 285 -21.42 23.16 -8.88
CA GLU A 285 -21.17 24.29 -7.98
C GLU A 285 -20.47 23.86 -6.70
N LYS A 286 -20.88 22.73 -6.11
CA LYS A 286 -20.22 22.15 -4.93
C LYS A 286 -18.76 21.84 -5.24
N LEU A 287 -18.48 21.15 -6.36
CA LEU A 287 -17.11 20.80 -6.77
C LEU A 287 -16.25 22.03 -7.05
N LYS A 288 -16.80 23.03 -7.74
CA LYS A 288 -16.09 24.30 -7.98
C LYS A 288 -15.66 24.95 -6.68
N ARG A 289 -16.61 25.11 -5.72
CA ARG A 289 -16.30 25.72 -4.41
C ARG A 289 -15.27 24.90 -3.63
N LEU A 290 -15.38 23.56 -3.61
CA LEU A 290 -14.41 22.70 -2.96
C LEU A 290 -13.00 22.83 -3.58
N ARG A 291 -12.88 23.02 -4.91
CA ARG A 291 -11.60 23.26 -5.60
C ARG A 291 -10.97 24.61 -5.26
N GLU A 292 -11.80 25.62 -4.91
CA GLU A 292 -11.33 26.94 -4.48
C GLU A 292 -10.78 26.95 -3.05
N ILE A 293 -11.12 25.93 -2.23
CA ILE A 293 -10.60 25.80 -0.87
C ILE A 293 -9.12 25.44 -0.91
N SER A 294 -8.34 26.09 -0.05
CA SER A 294 -6.92 25.80 0.06
C SER A 294 -6.68 24.34 0.42
N ALA A 295 -5.61 23.75 -0.10
CA ALA A 295 -5.27 22.37 0.18
C ALA A 295 -4.97 22.13 1.68
N LEU A 296 -4.45 23.14 2.39
CA LEU A 296 -4.21 23.07 3.83
C LEU A 296 -5.53 23.04 4.62
N ASP A 297 -6.52 23.87 4.24
CA ASP A 297 -7.82 23.88 4.90
C ASP A 297 -8.56 22.55 4.69
N LEU A 298 -8.50 22.00 3.47
CA LEU A 298 -9.06 20.66 3.18
C LEU A 298 -8.40 19.58 4.05
N ARG A 299 -7.07 19.60 4.17
CA ARG A 299 -6.34 18.66 5.04
C ARG A 299 -6.78 18.79 6.51
N ASP A 300 -6.90 20.02 7.00
CA ASP A 300 -7.20 20.29 8.41
C ASP A 300 -8.68 19.98 8.75
N ALA A 301 -9.55 19.98 7.76
CA ALA A 301 -10.94 19.56 7.90
C ALA A 301 -11.07 18.05 8.14
N ILE A 302 -10.22 17.20 7.54
CA ILE A 302 -10.38 15.74 7.54
C ILE A 302 -10.69 15.21 8.94
N MET A 303 -9.85 15.49 9.93
CA MET A 303 -10.00 14.95 11.28
C MET A 303 -11.08 15.67 12.12
N LYS A 304 -11.83 16.61 11.52
CA LYS A 304 -13.01 17.26 12.12
C LYS A 304 -14.31 16.60 11.70
N LEU A 305 -14.26 15.82 10.61
CA LEU A 305 -15.41 15.08 10.12
C LEU A 305 -15.69 13.86 10.98
N LYS A 306 -16.93 13.46 11.10
CA LYS A 306 -17.36 12.21 11.71
C LYS A 306 -16.83 11.01 10.91
N HIS A 307 -16.92 11.11 9.56
CA HIS A 307 -16.41 10.13 8.62
C HIS A 307 -15.09 10.62 8.04
N HIS A 308 -14.03 10.56 8.84
CA HIS A 308 -12.70 11.12 8.52
C HIS A 308 -11.81 10.19 7.67
N THR A 309 -12.27 8.98 7.32
CA THR A 309 -11.45 8.00 6.60
C THR A 309 -11.94 7.82 5.17
N PHE A 310 -11.24 8.43 4.21
CA PHE A 310 -11.52 8.34 2.78
C PHE A 310 -10.82 7.10 2.20
N ARG A 311 -11.59 6.19 1.61
CA ARG A 311 -11.10 4.88 1.15
C ARG A 311 -11.51 4.59 -0.28
N PRO A 312 -10.85 3.61 -0.96
CA PRO A 312 -11.31 3.13 -2.26
C PRO A 312 -12.79 2.75 -2.24
N VAL A 313 -13.48 3.06 -3.33
CA VAL A 313 -14.91 2.75 -3.54
C VAL A 313 -15.10 1.72 -4.64
N THR A 314 -16.26 1.09 -4.63
CA THR A 314 -16.71 0.21 -5.73
C THR A 314 -17.06 1.06 -6.94
N ASP A 315 -16.11 1.20 -7.85
CA ASP A 315 -16.23 2.03 -9.05
C ASP A 315 -16.53 1.22 -10.33
N GLY A 316 -16.54 -0.10 -10.23
CA GLY A 316 -16.67 -0.99 -11.39
C GLY A 316 -15.45 -1.01 -12.30
N ILE A 317 -14.38 -0.31 -11.92
CA ILE A 317 -13.13 -0.20 -12.67
C ILE A 317 -11.98 -0.89 -11.96
N PHE A 318 -11.54 -0.39 -10.80
CA PHE A 318 -10.58 -1.09 -9.94
C PHE A 318 -11.26 -2.15 -9.09
N ILE A 319 -12.46 -1.86 -8.62
CA ILE A 319 -13.21 -2.75 -7.74
C ILE A 319 -14.45 -3.25 -8.46
N HIS A 320 -14.50 -4.57 -8.67
CA HIS A 320 -15.64 -5.22 -9.30
C HIS A 320 -16.93 -5.01 -8.47
N PRO A 321 -18.09 -4.72 -9.09
CA PRO A 321 -19.35 -4.47 -8.36
C PRO A 321 -19.82 -5.64 -7.49
N LYS A 322 -19.38 -6.85 -7.84
CA LYS A 322 -19.66 -8.10 -7.13
C LYS A 322 -18.34 -8.85 -6.92
N ILE A 323 -17.47 -8.28 -6.06
CA ILE A 323 -16.11 -8.80 -5.92
C ILE A 323 -16.07 -10.23 -5.38
N PHE A 324 -16.99 -10.60 -4.48
CA PHE A 324 -17.04 -11.96 -3.93
C PHE A 324 -17.52 -12.98 -4.95
N ASP A 325 -18.51 -12.64 -5.77
CA ASP A 325 -18.94 -13.50 -6.87
C ASP A 325 -17.79 -13.73 -7.85
N TYR A 326 -17.05 -12.68 -8.16
CA TYR A 326 -15.87 -12.73 -9.04
C TYR A 326 -14.75 -13.62 -8.50
N TYR A 327 -14.59 -13.71 -7.18
CA TYR A 327 -13.68 -14.67 -6.55
C TYR A 327 -14.27 -16.08 -6.57
N ARG A 328 -15.51 -16.25 -6.05
CA ARG A 328 -16.16 -17.57 -5.87
C ARG A 328 -16.40 -18.33 -7.17
N ASP A 329 -16.68 -17.62 -8.26
CA ASP A 329 -16.82 -18.24 -9.59
C ASP A 329 -15.48 -18.60 -10.24
N GLY A 330 -14.37 -18.35 -9.55
CA GLY A 330 -13.01 -18.63 -9.99
C GLY A 330 -12.47 -17.66 -11.05
N SER A 331 -13.19 -16.58 -11.39
CA SER A 331 -12.74 -15.62 -12.41
C SER A 331 -11.41 -14.99 -12.08
N PHE A 332 -11.21 -14.56 -10.84
CA PHE A 332 -9.94 -14.02 -10.39
C PHE A 332 -8.80 -15.05 -10.52
N ALA A 333 -9.02 -16.26 -10.05
CA ALA A 333 -8.01 -17.32 -10.11
C ALA A 333 -7.67 -17.75 -11.55
N ARG A 334 -8.67 -17.79 -12.45
CA ARG A 334 -8.42 -18.05 -13.88
C ARG A 334 -7.50 -17.02 -14.51
N GLU A 335 -7.75 -15.73 -14.27
CA GLU A 335 -6.90 -14.65 -14.77
C GLU A 335 -5.50 -14.68 -14.15
N PHE A 336 -5.41 -14.91 -12.84
CA PHE A 336 -4.16 -15.07 -12.12
C PHE A 336 -3.30 -16.19 -12.73
N LYS A 337 -3.89 -17.38 -12.91
CA LYS A 337 -3.24 -18.55 -13.51
C LYS A 337 -2.87 -18.34 -14.97
N ARG A 338 -3.78 -17.78 -15.78
CA ARG A 338 -3.54 -17.50 -17.20
C ARG A 338 -2.32 -16.62 -17.44
N ARG A 339 -2.05 -15.70 -16.51
CA ARG A 339 -0.92 -14.77 -16.58
C ARG A 339 0.34 -15.30 -15.91
N GLY A 340 0.30 -16.50 -15.33
CA GLY A 340 1.44 -17.10 -14.62
C GLY A 340 1.89 -16.27 -13.41
N LEU A 341 0.93 -15.65 -12.71
CA LEU A 341 1.24 -14.81 -11.56
C LEU A 341 1.60 -15.64 -10.34
N ARG A 342 2.37 -15.02 -9.44
CA ARG A 342 2.72 -15.57 -8.12
C ARG A 342 2.41 -14.55 -7.03
N ILE A 343 2.11 -15.02 -5.83
CA ILE A 343 1.79 -14.17 -4.68
C ILE A 343 2.59 -14.59 -3.44
N LEU A 344 3.15 -13.58 -2.74
CA LEU A 344 3.68 -13.68 -1.40
C LEU A 344 2.79 -12.82 -0.51
N ILE A 345 2.11 -13.44 0.46
CA ILE A 345 1.11 -12.78 1.30
C ILE A 345 1.22 -13.26 2.75
N GLY A 346 1.06 -12.38 3.70
CA GLY A 346 1.08 -12.76 5.10
C GLY A 346 0.89 -11.60 6.05
N GLU A 347 1.14 -11.86 7.32
CA GLU A 347 0.76 -11.00 8.44
C GLU A 347 1.76 -11.08 9.59
N VAL A 348 1.53 -10.28 10.62
CA VAL A 348 2.22 -10.36 11.90
C VAL A 348 1.31 -10.96 12.98
N LEU A 349 1.91 -11.38 14.09
CA LEU A 349 1.17 -12.11 15.15
C LEU A 349 0.04 -11.29 15.77
N ASN A 350 0.28 -10.00 16.05
CA ASN A 350 -0.63 -9.12 16.79
C ASN A 350 -1.10 -7.93 15.95
N GLU A 351 -1.73 -8.20 14.80
CA GLU A 351 -2.25 -7.16 13.90
C GLU A 351 -3.21 -6.19 14.62
N GLU A 352 -4.01 -6.68 15.56
CA GLU A 352 -5.07 -5.95 16.26
C GLU A 352 -4.57 -4.79 17.12
N THR A 353 -3.35 -4.89 17.62
CA THR A 353 -2.88 -3.96 18.66
C THR A 353 -2.65 -2.53 18.15
N LEU A 354 -2.22 -2.37 16.90
CA LEU A 354 -2.13 -1.05 16.27
C LEU A 354 -3.51 -0.47 15.97
N TYR A 355 -4.42 -1.30 15.42
CA TYR A 355 -5.77 -0.86 15.08
C TYR A 355 -6.55 -0.41 16.31
N ALA A 356 -6.41 -1.12 17.45
CA ALA A 356 -7.06 -0.77 18.70
C ALA A 356 -6.79 0.67 19.14
N VAL A 357 -5.55 1.15 18.99
CA VAL A 357 -5.13 2.49 19.43
C VAL A 357 -5.19 3.56 18.35
N THR A 358 -5.58 3.19 17.13
CA THR A 358 -5.65 4.13 16.01
C THR A 358 -7.09 4.53 15.75
N ASN A 359 -7.45 5.76 16.15
CA ASN A 359 -8.82 6.27 16.05
C ASN A 359 -9.87 5.31 16.66
N GLY A 360 -9.53 4.69 17.79
CA GLY A 360 -10.41 3.76 18.50
C GLY A 360 -11.67 4.46 19.04
N PRO A 361 -12.74 3.68 19.29
CA PRO A 361 -13.99 4.21 19.80
C PRO A 361 -13.88 4.65 21.25
N GLU A 362 -14.80 5.51 21.68
CA GLU A 362 -15.13 5.72 23.08
C GLU A 362 -15.91 4.52 23.62
N ALA A 363 -16.14 4.49 24.96
CA ALA A 363 -16.80 3.37 25.64
C ALA A 363 -18.31 3.34 25.34
N SER A 364 -18.70 3.19 24.08
CA SER A 364 -20.10 3.05 23.70
C SER A 364 -20.27 2.32 22.38
N ARG A 365 -21.42 1.66 22.21
CA ARG A 365 -21.82 0.99 20.96
C ARG A 365 -21.88 1.97 19.78
N GLU A 366 -22.43 3.16 20.00
CA GLU A 366 -22.57 4.18 18.97
C GLU A 366 -21.20 4.63 18.44
N SER A 367 -20.24 4.86 19.35
CA SER A 367 -18.88 5.23 18.97
C SER A 367 -18.18 4.09 18.22
N LEU A 368 -18.33 2.84 18.64
CA LEU A 368 -17.81 1.66 17.95
C LEU A 368 -18.40 1.56 16.53
N GLU A 369 -19.72 1.70 16.38
CA GLU A 369 -20.42 1.68 15.10
C GLU A 369 -19.89 2.77 14.16
N THR A 370 -19.72 4.00 14.67
CA THR A 370 -19.15 5.11 13.93
C THR A 370 -17.74 4.80 13.44
N GLN A 371 -16.87 4.25 14.29
CA GLN A 371 -15.50 3.94 13.89
C GLN A 371 -15.44 2.78 12.87
N ILE A 372 -16.27 1.74 13.02
CA ILE A 372 -16.38 0.65 12.03
C ILE A 372 -16.91 1.19 10.69
N SER A 373 -17.86 2.13 10.71
CA SER A 373 -18.44 2.72 9.51
C SER A 373 -17.46 3.56 8.68
N ASN A 374 -16.33 3.98 9.27
CA ASN A 374 -15.21 4.56 8.52
C ASN A 374 -14.56 3.55 7.56
N TYR A 375 -14.67 2.25 7.85
CA TYR A 375 -14.04 1.17 7.06
C TYR A 375 -15.03 0.44 6.15
N TYR A 376 -16.25 0.22 6.59
CA TYR A 376 -17.21 -0.68 5.96
C TYR A 376 -18.53 0.02 5.64
N SER A 377 -19.31 -0.57 4.73
CA SER A 377 -20.67 -0.12 4.42
C SER A 377 -21.61 -0.26 5.64
N PRO A 378 -22.73 0.46 5.68
CA PRO A 378 -23.70 0.33 6.79
C PRO A 378 -24.18 -1.11 7.01
N SER A 379 -24.44 -1.86 5.93
CA SER A 379 -24.88 -3.25 6.03
C SER A 379 -23.81 -4.16 6.63
N THR A 380 -22.56 -4.03 6.22
CA THR A 380 -21.44 -4.78 6.80
C THR A 380 -21.22 -4.40 8.26
N THR A 381 -21.24 -3.11 8.59
CA THR A 381 -21.12 -2.62 9.97
C THR A 381 -22.17 -3.26 10.88
N SER A 382 -23.44 -3.32 10.44
CA SER A 382 -24.53 -3.94 11.20
C SER A 382 -24.28 -5.43 11.47
N ARG A 383 -23.82 -6.19 10.46
CA ARG A 383 -23.49 -7.63 10.63
C ARG A 383 -22.34 -7.83 11.63
N LEU A 384 -21.30 -7.02 11.54
CA LEU A 384 -20.16 -7.11 12.46
C LEU A 384 -20.56 -6.84 13.90
N LEU A 385 -21.39 -5.83 14.15
CA LEU A 385 -21.91 -5.52 15.49
C LEU A 385 -22.84 -6.60 16.07
N GLN A 386 -23.39 -7.47 15.23
CA GLN A 386 -24.17 -8.65 15.65
C GLN A 386 -23.28 -9.87 15.90
N HIS A 387 -22.20 -10.01 15.15
CA HIS A 387 -21.30 -11.15 15.20
C HIS A 387 -20.32 -11.09 16.38
N TYR A 388 -19.69 -9.92 16.60
CA TYR A 388 -18.70 -9.78 17.65
C TYR A 388 -19.35 -9.51 19.02
N PRO A 389 -18.90 -10.18 20.11
CA PRO A 389 -19.37 -9.88 21.46
C PRO A 389 -18.99 -8.46 21.85
N LEU A 390 -19.99 -7.63 22.17
CA LEU A 390 -19.76 -6.26 22.57
C LEU A 390 -19.41 -6.19 24.05
N PRO A 391 -18.49 -5.28 24.47
CA PRO A 391 -18.14 -5.11 25.86
C PRO A 391 -19.36 -4.63 26.70
N ASN A 392 -19.53 -5.19 27.88
CA ASN A 392 -20.39 -4.64 28.90
C ASN A 392 -19.52 -3.89 29.93
N SER A 393 -18.91 -2.79 29.52
CA SER A 393 -17.88 -2.08 30.26
C SER A 393 -17.88 -0.59 29.92
N ASP A 394 -17.57 0.26 30.89
CA ASP A 394 -17.33 1.70 30.72
C ASP A 394 -15.86 2.03 30.40
N LYS A 395 -15.01 1.01 30.27
CA LYS A 395 -13.59 1.17 30.02
C LYS A 395 -13.32 1.26 28.50
N LYS A 396 -12.85 2.38 28.03
CA LYS A 396 -12.49 2.63 26.63
C LYS A 396 -11.64 1.52 26.02
N LYS A 397 -10.63 1.01 26.73
CA LYS A 397 -9.72 -0.03 26.25
C LYS A 397 -10.42 -1.33 25.86
N ASP A 398 -11.55 -1.66 26.46
CA ASP A 398 -12.27 -2.89 26.13
C ASP A 398 -12.97 -2.75 24.77
N TRP A 399 -13.48 -1.56 24.46
CA TRP A 399 -14.06 -1.19 23.17
C TRP A 399 -12.98 -1.05 22.08
N GLU A 400 -11.84 -0.46 22.41
CA GLU A 400 -10.66 -0.39 21.54
C GLU A 400 -10.17 -1.80 21.16
N ALA A 401 -10.17 -2.74 22.11
CA ALA A 401 -9.76 -4.12 21.85
C ALA A 401 -10.70 -4.81 20.84
N VAL A 402 -12.02 -4.68 21.00
CA VAL A 402 -13.01 -5.23 20.06
C VAL A 402 -12.89 -4.56 18.70
N PHE A 403 -12.72 -3.25 18.65
CA PHE A 403 -12.49 -2.52 17.41
C PHE A 403 -11.22 -3.02 16.71
N GLY A 404 -10.09 -3.12 17.43
CA GLY A 404 -8.85 -3.63 16.88
C GLY A 404 -8.98 -5.04 16.30
N GLN A 405 -9.73 -5.92 16.99
CA GLN A 405 -10.02 -7.28 16.53
C GLN A 405 -10.83 -7.26 15.23
N ILE A 406 -11.94 -6.51 15.19
CA ILE A 406 -12.80 -6.39 13.99
C ILE A 406 -11.99 -5.90 12.79
N ILE A 407 -11.20 -4.82 12.98
CA ILE A 407 -10.46 -4.23 11.86
C ILE A 407 -9.32 -5.15 11.41
N SER A 408 -8.58 -5.77 12.33
CA SER A 408 -7.49 -6.68 11.95
C SER A 408 -8.00 -7.96 11.27
N ASP A 409 -9.08 -8.53 11.78
CA ASP A 409 -9.70 -9.70 11.15
C ASP A 409 -10.22 -9.36 9.75
N GLY A 410 -10.90 -8.22 9.59
CA GLY A 410 -11.50 -7.82 8.33
C GLY A 410 -10.52 -7.23 7.30
N GLN A 411 -9.43 -6.58 7.72
CA GLN A 411 -8.48 -5.99 6.78
C GLN A 411 -7.31 -6.93 6.43
N VAL A 412 -6.97 -7.87 7.33
CA VAL A 412 -5.75 -8.67 7.18
C VAL A 412 -6.05 -10.16 7.17
N ARG A 413 -6.59 -10.69 8.29
CA ARG A 413 -6.58 -12.12 8.55
C ARG A 413 -7.55 -12.92 7.70
N ALA A 414 -8.83 -12.57 7.72
CA ALA A 414 -9.86 -13.27 6.97
C ALA A 414 -9.69 -13.11 5.45
N PRO A 415 -9.48 -11.89 4.90
CA PRO A 415 -9.37 -11.71 3.46
C PRO A 415 -8.11 -12.34 2.85
N SER A 416 -6.99 -12.39 3.58
CA SER A 416 -5.79 -13.07 3.07
C SER A 416 -6.01 -14.59 2.91
N ARG A 417 -6.71 -15.22 3.87
CA ARG A 417 -7.06 -16.65 3.79
C ARG A 417 -8.07 -16.93 2.70
N PHE A 418 -9.09 -16.09 2.60
CA PHE A 418 -10.09 -16.19 1.54
C PHE A 418 -9.47 -16.09 0.15
N LEU A 419 -8.59 -15.12 -0.08
CA LEU A 419 -7.88 -14.96 -1.34
C LEU A 419 -7.04 -16.19 -1.68
N VAL A 420 -6.25 -16.68 -0.73
CA VAL A 420 -5.40 -17.88 -0.91
C VAL A 420 -6.24 -19.11 -1.16
N ASN A 421 -7.28 -19.36 -0.34
CA ASN A 421 -8.17 -20.50 -0.50
C ASN A 421 -8.81 -20.51 -1.90
N ASN A 422 -9.31 -19.35 -2.32
CA ASN A 422 -9.94 -19.20 -3.63
C ASN A 422 -8.97 -19.49 -4.79
N LEU A 423 -7.73 -19.00 -4.72
CA LEU A 423 -6.70 -19.31 -5.71
C LEU A 423 -6.44 -20.82 -5.82
N LEU A 424 -6.26 -21.48 -4.69
CA LEU A 424 -5.90 -22.91 -4.64
C LEU A 424 -7.06 -23.81 -5.06
N GLU A 425 -8.29 -23.55 -4.60
CA GLU A 425 -9.50 -24.29 -4.99
C GLU A 425 -9.77 -24.20 -6.50
N ASN A 426 -9.36 -23.11 -7.14
CA ASN A 426 -9.49 -22.90 -8.57
C ASN A 426 -8.23 -23.30 -9.37
N GLY A 427 -7.33 -24.09 -8.76
CA GLY A 427 -6.25 -24.78 -9.44
C GLY A 427 -5.00 -23.93 -9.70
N VAL A 428 -4.79 -22.86 -8.93
CA VAL A 428 -3.48 -22.21 -8.84
C VAL A 428 -2.54 -23.12 -8.04
N SER A 429 -1.29 -23.27 -8.50
CA SER A 429 -0.32 -24.14 -7.82
C SER A 429 0.06 -23.57 -6.45
N ILE A 430 0.22 -24.45 -5.46
CA ILE A 430 0.76 -24.05 -4.14
C ILE A 430 2.17 -23.46 -4.25
N GLN A 431 2.92 -23.80 -5.28
CA GLN A 431 4.25 -23.23 -5.53
C GLN A 431 4.20 -21.75 -5.91
N ASP A 432 3.04 -21.25 -6.35
CA ASP A 432 2.81 -19.87 -6.73
C ASP A 432 2.20 -19.04 -5.59
N VAL A 433 1.90 -19.67 -4.44
CA VAL A 433 1.23 -19.04 -3.29
C VAL A 433 2.09 -19.22 -2.04
N TRP A 434 2.77 -18.16 -1.64
CA TRP A 434 3.68 -18.16 -0.49
C TRP A 434 3.04 -17.41 0.68
N ARG A 435 2.86 -18.12 1.80
CA ARG A 435 2.24 -17.55 3.01
C ARG A 435 3.23 -17.43 4.14
N TYR A 436 3.16 -16.32 4.89
CA TYR A 436 4.03 -16.09 6.03
C TYR A 436 3.30 -15.50 7.25
N ILE A 437 3.87 -15.73 8.44
CA ILE A 437 3.59 -14.99 9.68
C ILE A 437 4.91 -14.60 10.32
N ILE A 438 5.07 -13.33 10.73
CA ILE A 438 6.16 -12.91 11.59
C ILE A 438 5.65 -12.80 13.02
N ALA A 439 6.13 -13.71 13.88
CA ALA A 439 5.83 -13.76 15.30
C ALA A 439 7.04 -13.38 16.17
N TYR A 440 8.16 -13.02 15.56
CA TYR A 440 9.39 -12.60 16.25
C TYR A 440 9.45 -11.07 16.33
N ARG A 441 9.61 -10.54 17.56
CA ARG A 441 9.84 -9.12 17.80
C ARG A 441 11.33 -8.85 17.88
N LEU A 442 11.85 -8.05 16.96
CA LEU A 442 13.28 -7.66 16.95
C LEU A 442 13.62 -6.80 18.18
N SER A 443 14.77 -7.05 18.78
CA SER A 443 15.19 -6.43 20.06
C SER A 443 15.37 -4.91 19.98
N PHE A 444 15.71 -4.39 18.80
CA PHE A 444 15.83 -2.94 18.59
C PHE A 444 14.47 -2.21 18.42
N ILE A 445 13.36 -2.94 18.38
CA ILE A 445 12.01 -2.36 18.53
C ILE A 445 11.76 -2.16 20.03
N THR A 446 12.35 -1.10 20.57
CA THR A 446 12.27 -0.76 22.00
C THR A 446 10.93 -0.14 22.38
N GLU A 447 10.68 0.03 23.69
CA GLU A 447 9.50 0.73 24.23
C GLU A 447 9.28 2.13 23.64
N ASN A 448 10.37 2.82 23.24
CA ASN A 448 10.28 4.13 22.58
C ASN A 448 9.74 4.06 21.15
N VAL A 449 9.81 2.89 20.51
CA VAL A 449 9.27 2.64 19.17
C VAL A 449 7.83 2.14 19.28
N ALA A 450 7.61 1.15 20.14
CA ALA A 450 6.29 0.60 20.42
C ALA A 450 6.29 -0.11 21.78
N PRO A 451 5.21 -0.03 22.58
CA PRO A 451 5.10 -0.75 23.85
C PRO A 451 5.27 -2.26 23.70
N ALA A 452 5.87 -2.92 24.69
CA ALA A 452 6.00 -4.39 24.70
C ALA A 452 4.63 -5.09 24.64
N SER A 453 3.60 -4.46 25.23
CA SER A 453 2.21 -4.94 25.21
C SER A 453 1.61 -5.05 23.80
N PHE A 454 2.21 -4.42 22.79
CA PHE A 454 1.77 -4.55 21.40
C PHE A 454 2.20 -5.88 20.77
N GLY A 455 3.13 -6.62 21.40
CA GLY A 455 3.68 -7.83 20.81
C GLY A 455 4.39 -7.56 19.49
N VAL A 456 4.05 -8.33 18.46
CA VAL A 456 4.48 -8.10 17.06
C VAL A 456 3.30 -7.46 16.33
N SER A 457 3.17 -6.16 16.46
CA SER A 457 2.05 -5.36 15.96
C SER A 457 2.15 -5.09 14.46
N HIS A 458 1.04 -4.66 13.88
CA HIS A 458 0.96 -4.25 12.47
C HIS A 458 2.14 -3.38 12.03
N ALA A 459 2.78 -3.75 10.93
CA ALA A 459 3.97 -3.11 10.37
C ALA A 459 5.29 -3.28 11.17
N MET A 460 5.34 -4.04 12.26
CA MET A 460 6.60 -4.35 12.96
C MET A 460 7.49 -5.35 12.22
N ASP A 461 7.01 -5.97 11.16
CA ASP A 461 7.79 -6.79 10.22
C ASP A 461 8.60 -5.99 9.20
N ARG A 462 8.44 -4.64 9.14
CA ARG A 462 9.19 -3.78 8.22
C ARG A 462 10.69 -4.03 8.24
N PRO A 463 11.35 -4.13 9.41
CA PRO A 463 12.79 -4.35 9.43
C PRO A 463 13.23 -5.68 8.83
N PHE A 464 12.40 -6.72 8.88
CA PHE A 464 12.67 -7.98 8.18
C PHE A 464 12.68 -7.77 6.66
N TRP A 465 11.60 -7.19 6.13
CA TRP A 465 11.39 -7.05 4.69
C TRP A 465 12.26 -5.97 4.03
N ASN A 466 12.63 -4.92 4.78
CA ASN A 466 13.55 -3.88 4.31
C ASN A 466 15.01 -4.20 4.66
N TYR A 467 15.26 -5.34 5.31
CA TYR A 467 16.58 -5.76 5.75
C TYR A 467 17.32 -4.67 6.55
N SER A 468 16.63 -4.15 7.58
CA SER A 468 17.07 -2.97 8.36
C SER A 468 18.20 -3.31 9.34
N ILE A 469 19.30 -3.89 8.86
CA ILE A 469 20.44 -4.37 9.66
C ILE A 469 21.27 -3.24 10.28
N MET A 470 21.13 -2.02 9.77
CA MET A 470 21.82 -0.84 10.32
C MET A 470 21.26 -0.36 11.66
N HIS A 471 20.14 -0.93 12.13
CA HIS A 471 19.57 -0.65 13.45
C HIS A 471 20.19 -1.46 14.58
N GLY A 472 21.20 -2.27 14.30
CA GLY A 472 21.98 -3.01 15.30
C GLY A 472 21.28 -4.27 15.83
N PRO A 473 20.80 -5.18 14.95
CA PRO A 473 20.34 -6.48 15.39
C PRO A 473 21.45 -7.25 16.08
N SER A 474 21.09 -8.11 17.04
CA SER A 474 22.01 -9.12 17.55
C SER A 474 22.45 -10.09 16.43
N GLN A 475 23.53 -10.84 16.65
CA GLN A 475 23.99 -11.80 15.64
C GLN A 475 22.92 -12.85 15.30
N ALA A 476 22.14 -13.29 16.29
CA ALA A 476 21.04 -14.23 16.07
C ALA A 476 19.92 -13.61 15.21
N GLU A 477 19.57 -12.37 15.48
CA GLU A 477 18.58 -11.63 14.69
C GLU A 477 19.08 -11.35 13.26
N TYR A 478 20.36 -10.99 13.11
CA TYR A 478 20.96 -10.83 11.80
C TYR A 478 20.84 -12.12 10.96
N ASN A 479 21.15 -13.28 11.57
CA ASN A 479 21.03 -14.56 10.90
C ASN A 479 19.56 -14.84 10.52
N LEU A 480 18.63 -14.64 11.45
CA LEU A 480 17.20 -14.80 11.21
C LEU A 480 16.69 -13.89 10.07
N MET A 481 17.09 -12.62 10.07
CA MET A 481 16.72 -11.67 9.00
C MET A 481 17.33 -12.08 7.65
N ASN A 482 18.57 -12.58 7.65
CA ASN A 482 19.24 -13.04 6.45
C ASN A 482 18.56 -14.27 5.85
N ASP A 483 18.20 -15.24 6.69
CA ASP A 483 17.49 -16.45 6.25
C ASP A 483 16.09 -16.10 5.75
N TRP A 484 15.42 -15.14 6.40
CA TRP A 484 14.07 -14.70 6.04
C TRP A 484 14.04 -13.95 4.70
N ILE A 485 14.96 -13.01 4.50
CA ILE A 485 14.97 -12.20 3.28
C ILE A 485 15.28 -12.99 2.02
N ARG A 486 15.90 -14.17 2.18
CA ARG A 486 16.19 -15.09 1.08
C ARG A 486 14.94 -15.51 0.31
N ASP A 487 13.80 -15.63 1.01
CA ASP A 487 12.52 -15.90 0.36
C ASP A 487 12.12 -14.77 -0.60
N LEU A 488 12.23 -13.51 -0.16
CA LEU A 488 11.90 -12.36 -1.02
C LEU A 488 12.83 -12.30 -2.25
N VAL A 489 14.12 -12.53 -2.04
CA VAL A 489 15.10 -12.57 -3.14
C VAL A 489 14.70 -13.63 -4.17
N ALA A 490 14.48 -14.86 -3.72
CA ALA A 490 14.08 -15.96 -4.59
C ALA A 490 12.76 -15.70 -5.31
N PHE A 491 11.81 -15.08 -4.61
CA PHE A 491 10.51 -14.71 -5.17
C PHE A 491 10.64 -13.65 -6.29
N VAL A 492 11.36 -12.56 -6.03
CA VAL A 492 11.54 -11.45 -6.98
C VAL A 492 12.36 -11.88 -8.19
N HIS A 493 13.38 -12.73 -8.00
CA HIS A 493 14.19 -13.28 -9.09
C HIS A 493 13.54 -14.46 -9.83
N ASN A 494 12.38 -14.94 -9.35
CA ASN A 494 11.70 -16.11 -9.92
C ASN A 494 12.61 -17.34 -10.01
N GLU A 495 13.36 -17.64 -8.94
CA GLU A 495 14.30 -18.76 -8.91
C GLU A 495 13.53 -20.09 -9.00
N ALA A 496 13.67 -20.78 -10.12
CA ALA A 496 12.90 -21.99 -10.44
C ALA A 496 13.13 -23.15 -9.46
N GLU A 497 14.35 -23.28 -8.97
CA GLU A 497 14.73 -24.37 -8.04
C GLU A 497 14.47 -24.06 -6.57
N TYR A 498 14.06 -22.81 -6.25
CA TYR A 498 13.81 -22.42 -4.89
C TYR A 498 12.47 -22.96 -4.39
N LYS A 499 12.53 -23.68 -3.25
CA LYS A 499 11.34 -24.23 -2.59
C LYS A 499 10.99 -23.40 -1.37
N TYR A 500 9.84 -22.77 -1.38
CA TYR A 500 9.34 -21.99 -0.23
C TYR A 500 9.04 -22.89 0.98
N GLY A 501 8.50 -24.08 0.74
CA GLY A 501 8.33 -25.13 1.73
C GLY A 501 6.89 -25.46 2.12
N THR A 502 5.91 -24.59 1.83
CA THR A 502 4.48 -24.92 2.05
C THR A 502 4.02 -26.01 1.08
N SER A 503 3.24 -26.97 1.58
CA SER A 503 2.69 -28.10 0.80
C SER A 503 1.18 -28.00 0.57
N LYS A 504 0.48 -27.21 1.38
CA LYS A 504 -0.99 -27.01 1.32
C LYS A 504 -1.38 -25.60 1.77
N GLY A 505 -2.63 -25.21 1.48
CA GLY A 505 -3.10 -23.85 1.71
C GLY A 505 -3.17 -23.40 3.17
N ASP A 506 -3.46 -24.32 4.08
CA ASP A 506 -3.52 -24.10 5.52
C ASP A 506 -2.15 -24.24 6.21
N GLU A 507 -1.05 -24.30 5.48
CA GLU A 507 0.31 -24.17 6.00
C GLU A 507 0.86 -22.75 5.81
N VAL A 508 1.69 -22.32 6.75
CA VAL A 508 2.30 -20.99 6.76
C VAL A 508 3.73 -21.06 7.30
N LYS A 509 4.65 -20.32 6.68
CA LYS A 509 6.01 -20.12 7.18
C LYS A 509 6.01 -19.10 8.31
N VAL A 510 6.55 -19.45 9.45
CA VAL A 510 6.51 -18.60 10.65
C VAL A 510 7.92 -18.27 11.12
N ALA A 511 8.22 -16.99 11.29
CA ALA A 511 9.35 -16.54 12.11
C ALA A 511 8.91 -16.60 13.58
N MET A 512 9.29 -17.70 14.26
CA MET A 512 8.84 -18.04 15.61
C MET A 512 9.43 -17.11 16.68
N PRO A 513 8.76 -16.91 17.82
CA PRO A 513 9.32 -16.16 18.95
C PRO A 513 10.67 -16.72 19.46
N SER A 514 10.95 -17.98 19.19
CA SER A 514 12.24 -18.63 19.49
C SER A 514 13.40 -18.19 18.57
N GLY A 515 13.13 -17.43 17.52
CA GLY A 515 14.12 -17.08 16.49
C GLY A 515 14.33 -18.16 15.42
N LYS A 516 13.50 -19.21 15.40
CA LYS A 516 13.52 -20.23 14.35
C LYS A 516 12.50 -19.91 13.26
N ILE A 517 12.79 -20.39 12.05
CA ILE A 517 11.82 -20.38 10.94
C ILE A 517 11.25 -21.79 10.82
N GLU A 518 9.92 -21.90 10.93
CA GLU A 518 9.22 -23.17 10.89
C GLU A 518 8.00 -23.13 9.98
N MET A 519 7.64 -24.25 9.36
CA MET A 519 6.35 -24.46 8.72
C MET A 519 5.34 -24.88 9.78
N GLN A 520 4.22 -24.19 9.89
CA GLN A 520 3.19 -24.45 10.89
C GLN A 520 1.81 -24.57 10.22
N PRO A 521 0.92 -25.41 10.76
CA PRO A 521 -0.50 -25.33 10.41
C PRO A 521 -1.06 -23.96 10.84
N ASP A 522 -1.87 -23.36 9.99
CA ASP A 522 -2.62 -22.15 10.32
C ASP A 522 -3.84 -22.53 11.19
N SER A 523 -3.69 -22.45 12.50
CA SER A 523 -4.71 -22.87 13.46
C SER A 523 -6.04 -22.10 13.36
N ARG A 524 -6.03 -20.92 12.72
CA ARG A 524 -7.21 -20.08 12.52
C ARG A 524 -7.77 -20.17 11.09
N TRP A 525 -7.28 -21.09 10.27
CA TRP A 525 -7.65 -21.16 8.84
C TRP A 525 -9.16 -21.26 8.64
N SER A 526 -9.82 -22.28 9.20
CA SER A 526 -11.25 -22.50 9.02
C SER A 526 -12.08 -21.40 9.67
N GLU A 527 -11.75 -21.01 10.93
CA GLU A 527 -12.43 -19.92 11.65
C GLU A 527 -12.48 -18.63 10.83
N LEU A 528 -11.35 -18.26 10.21
CA LEU A 528 -11.24 -17.01 9.46
C LEU A 528 -11.86 -17.08 8.06
N LEU A 529 -11.96 -18.26 7.47
CA LEU A 529 -12.76 -18.48 6.27
C LEU A 529 -14.26 -18.32 6.57
N ASP A 530 -14.74 -18.91 7.67
CA ASP A 530 -16.14 -18.76 8.11
C ASP A 530 -16.46 -17.30 8.44
N LEU A 531 -15.55 -16.61 9.12
CA LEU A 531 -15.69 -15.19 9.42
C LEU A 531 -15.79 -14.33 8.16
N MET A 532 -15.12 -14.72 7.09
CA MET A 532 -15.19 -14.01 5.82
C MET A 532 -16.61 -13.99 5.23
N GLU A 533 -17.43 -15.01 5.50
CA GLU A 533 -18.84 -15.04 5.07
C GLU A 533 -19.68 -13.94 5.78
N VAL A 534 -19.35 -13.63 7.04
CA VAL A 534 -19.97 -12.50 7.77
C VAL A 534 -19.61 -11.16 7.11
N PHE A 535 -18.35 -10.98 6.76
CA PHE A 535 -17.91 -9.77 6.03
C PHE A 535 -18.56 -9.66 4.64
N ALA A 536 -18.67 -10.76 3.94
CA ALA A 536 -19.26 -10.81 2.60
C ALA A 536 -20.80 -10.65 2.58
N GLY A 537 -21.46 -10.95 3.69
CA GLY A 537 -22.92 -10.90 3.79
C GLY A 537 -23.62 -12.09 3.17
N SER A 538 -23.00 -13.26 3.24
CA SER A 538 -23.54 -14.52 2.72
C SER A 538 -24.29 -15.34 3.79
N VAL A 539 -24.23 -14.88 5.03
CA VAL A 539 -24.87 -15.51 6.21
C VAL A 539 -25.84 -14.54 6.85
#